data_9cd9002492ac08de59f2227351cd560d
#
_entry.id   9cd9002492ac08de59f2227351cd560d
#
_cell.length_a   1.000
_cell.length_b   1.000
_cell.length_c   1.000
_cell.angle_alpha   90.00
_cell.angle_beta   90.00
_cell.angle_gamma   90.00
#
_symmetry.space_group_name_H-M   'P 1'
#
loop_
_entity.id
_entity.type
_entity.pdbx_description
1 polymer ?
#
loop_
_entity_poly.entity_id
_entity_poly.type
_entity_poly.pdbx_seq_one_letter_code
_entity_poly.pdbx_strand_id
1 'polypeptide(L)'
;FHKTYYHPSNSYIYLCGDMDVDEYLTFIDEHYLKDFDKKQIDSSWEKQEPFTEVKRVEEYYPVGENDSEEEKTYLSYNAVIGDSLDAKLYLGFEILNRVLFDAPGAPVKKALMDAQIGKDIQSSYDNGIMQPVFSVIAQEARDDQEDEFVKILEKNLAKIAKEGIPRRNLLAAFNYYEFKYREANFGRFPKGLMYGLQMYDSWLYDDEKPFIHIKTN
;
A
#
# COMPACT_ATOMS: atom_id res chain seq x y z
N PHE A 1 17.42 -19.31 -7.26
CA PHE A 1 16.76 -18.43 -6.30
C PHE A 1 16.65 -19.09 -4.92
N HIS A 2 15.92 -20.23 -4.77
CA HIS A 2 15.66 -20.86 -3.47
C HIS A 2 16.94 -21.18 -2.68
N LYS A 3 17.93 -21.85 -3.30
CA LYS A 3 19.20 -22.20 -2.64
C LYS A 3 20.00 -20.99 -2.17
N THR A 4 19.80 -19.84 -2.76
CA THR A 4 20.54 -18.60 -2.43
C THR A 4 19.88 -17.86 -1.28
N TYR A 5 18.57 -17.68 -1.33
CA TYR A 5 17.85 -16.75 -0.45
C TYR A 5 17.05 -17.41 0.67
N TYR A 6 16.64 -18.69 0.51
CA TYR A 6 15.85 -19.40 1.53
C TYR A 6 16.79 -20.04 2.56
N HIS A 7 17.11 -19.25 3.58
CA HIS A 7 17.98 -19.64 4.68
C HIS A 7 17.56 -18.89 5.94
N PRO A 8 17.64 -19.50 7.16
CA PRO A 8 17.27 -18.79 8.39
C PRO A 8 18.01 -17.47 8.61
N SER A 9 19.27 -17.35 8.16
CA SER A 9 20.03 -16.09 8.22
C SER A 9 19.46 -14.97 7.32
N ASN A 10 18.49 -15.26 6.46
CA ASN A 10 17.80 -14.31 5.61
C ASN A 10 16.30 -14.30 5.91
N SER A 11 15.94 -14.38 7.18
CA SER A 11 14.54 -14.39 7.61
C SER A 11 14.34 -13.56 8.86
N TYR A 12 13.16 -13.00 8.99
CA TYR A 12 12.69 -12.34 10.20
C TYR A 12 11.61 -13.20 10.84
N ILE A 13 11.72 -13.44 12.14
CA ILE A 13 10.75 -14.22 12.90
C ILE A 13 10.06 -13.25 13.86
N TYR A 14 8.74 -13.18 13.76
CA TYR A 14 7.89 -12.38 14.62
C TYR A 14 6.96 -13.27 15.42
N LEU A 15 7.01 -13.17 16.72
CA LEU A 15 6.15 -13.88 17.66
C LEU A 15 5.24 -12.90 18.37
N CYS A 16 3.96 -13.23 18.48
CA CYS A 16 2.97 -12.41 19.16
C CYS A 16 1.90 -13.29 19.81
N GLY A 17 1.64 -13.03 21.07
CA GLY A 17 0.61 -13.74 21.85
C GLY A 17 0.96 -13.83 23.31
N ASP A 18 0.08 -14.48 24.07
CA ASP A 18 0.35 -14.86 25.47
C ASP A 18 1.11 -16.18 25.45
N MET A 19 2.45 -16.09 25.51
CA MET A 19 3.34 -17.23 25.38
C MET A 19 4.57 -17.06 26.28
N ASP A 20 5.17 -18.18 26.69
CA ASP A 20 6.51 -18.18 27.27
C ASP A 20 7.54 -18.03 26.15
N VAL A 21 8.15 -16.84 26.09
CA VAL A 21 9.09 -16.47 25.01
C VAL A 21 10.31 -17.39 25.01
N ASP A 22 10.83 -17.75 26.18
CA ASP A 22 12.03 -18.58 26.30
C ASP A 22 11.76 -20.01 25.85
N GLU A 23 10.57 -20.55 26.13
CA GLU A 23 10.14 -21.87 25.63
C GLU A 23 10.06 -21.88 24.11
N TYR A 24 9.43 -20.86 23.51
CA TYR A 24 9.29 -20.78 22.04
C TYR A 24 10.62 -20.53 21.33
N LEU A 25 11.49 -19.68 21.89
CA LEU A 25 12.83 -19.48 21.34
C LEU A 25 13.66 -20.75 21.40
N THR A 26 13.61 -21.48 22.51
CA THR A 26 14.28 -22.79 22.67
C THR A 26 13.72 -23.78 21.65
N PHE A 27 12.40 -23.85 21.49
CA PHE A 27 11.77 -24.75 20.51
C PHE A 27 12.21 -24.42 19.08
N ILE A 28 12.23 -23.15 18.71
CA ILE A 28 12.64 -22.71 17.36
C ILE A 28 14.12 -23.05 17.13
N ASP A 29 14.97 -22.81 18.10
CA ASP A 29 16.39 -23.12 17.99
C ASP A 29 16.62 -24.63 17.86
N GLU A 30 16.07 -25.43 18.75
CA GLU A 30 16.29 -26.90 18.80
C GLU A 30 15.66 -27.64 17.60
N HIS A 31 14.56 -27.17 17.05
CA HIS A 31 13.82 -27.90 16.00
C HIS A 31 14.04 -27.34 14.59
N TYR A 32 14.48 -26.09 14.45
CA TYR A 32 14.58 -25.45 13.14
C TYR A 32 15.94 -24.80 12.86
N LEU A 33 16.58 -24.16 13.84
CA LEU A 33 17.77 -23.34 13.58
C LEU A 33 19.08 -24.05 13.82
N LYS A 34 19.15 -24.99 14.78
CA LYS A 34 20.40 -25.68 15.20
C LYS A 34 21.18 -26.38 14.08
N ASP A 35 20.50 -26.76 13.01
CA ASP A 35 21.10 -27.48 11.87
C ASP A 35 21.64 -26.50 10.79
N PHE A 36 21.58 -25.20 11.04
CA PHE A 36 22.04 -24.18 10.11
C PHE A 36 23.15 -23.34 10.72
N ASP A 37 24.26 -23.26 10.02
CA ASP A 37 25.30 -22.29 10.35
C ASP A 37 24.91 -20.89 9.86
N LYS A 38 25.38 -19.85 10.57
CA LYS A 38 25.17 -18.46 10.16
C LYS A 38 25.81 -18.21 8.80
N LYS A 39 25.02 -17.73 7.84
CA LYS A 39 25.44 -17.44 6.47
C LYS A 39 25.21 -15.96 6.15
N GLN A 40 26.18 -15.31 5.53
CA GLN A 40 25.97 -13.99 4.97
C GLN A 40 25.30 -14.11 3.60
N ILE A 41 24.13 -13.50 3.46
CA ILE A 41 23.35 -13.50 2.23
C ILE A 41 23.13 -12.03 1.86
N ASP A 42 23.55 -11.68 0.65
CA ASP A 42 23.23 -10.38 0.09
C ASP A 42 21.82 -10.46 -0.52
N SER A 43 20.87 -9.89 0.18
CA SER A 43 19.46 -9.76 -0.25
C SER A 43 19.08 -8.28 -0.37
N SER A 44 20.05 -7.40 -0.56
CA SER A 44 19.81 -5.98 -0.78
C SER A 44 18.98 -5.73 -2.04
N TRP A 45 18.17 -4.69 -1.98
CA TRP A 45 17.32 -4.26 -3.08
C TRP A 45 17.85 -2.96 -3.66
N GLU A 46 17.93 -2.90 -4.98
CA GLU A 46 18.17 -1.64 -5.68
C GLU A 46 16.83 -0.96 -5.96
N LYS A 47 16.79 0.36 -5.77
CA LYS A 47 15.62 1.14 -6.13
C LYS A 47 15.48 1.23 -7.64
N GLN A 48 14.26 1.13 -8.13
CA GLN A 48 13.94 1.48 -9.50
C GLN A 48 14.25 2.96 -9.73
N GLU A 49 15.05 3.24 -10.76
CA GLU A 49 15.29 4.61 -11.20
C GLU A 49 13.96 5.30 -11.60
N PRO A 50 13.82 6.59 -11.28
CA PRO A 50 12.62 7.33 -11.64
C PRO A 50 12.34 7.28 -13.15
N PHE A 51 11.10 7.10 -13.51
CA PHE A 51 10.68 7.24 -14.91
C PHE A 51 10.85 8.70 -15.35
N THR A 52 11.43 8.91 -16.52
CA THR A 52 11.63 10.23 -17.13
C THR A 52 10.40 10.74 -17.87
N GLU A 53 9.50 9.84 -18.17
CA GLU A 53 8.22 10.09 -18.84
C GLU A 53 7.15 9.12 -18.37
N VAL A 54 5.89 9.46 -18.56
CA VAL A 54 4.78 8.57 -18.28
C VAL A 54 4.86 7.34 -19.18
N LYS A 55 4.85 6.15 -18.57
CA LYS A 55 4.79 4.87 -19.28
C LYS A 55 3.33 4.49 -19.48
N ARG A 56 2.93 4.25 -20.73
CA ARG A 56 1.64 3.67 -21.05
C ARG A 56 1.84 2.18 -21.35
N VAL A 57 1.03 1.35 -20.72
CA VAL A 57 1.06 -0.11 -20.86
C VAL A 57 -0.38 -0.57 -21.06
N GLU A 58 -0.58 -1.42 -22.06
CA GLU A 58 -1.85 -2.06 -22.35
C GLU A 58 -1.69 -3.57 -22.24
N GLU A 59 -2.56 -4.20 -21.46
CA GLU A 59 -2.56 -5.63 -21.23
C GLU A 59 -3.97 -6.19 -21.38
N TYR A 60 -4.07 -7.42 -21.87
CA TYR A 60 -5.34 -8.10 -22.10
C TYR A 60 -5.57 -9.19 -21.07
N TYR A 61 -6.80 -9.32 -20.62
CA TYR A 61 -7.21 -10.40 -19.72
C TYR A 61 -8.40 -11.17 -20.31
N PRO A 62 -8.52 -12.48 -20.00
CA PRO A 62 -9.61 -13.29 -20.53
C PRO A 62 -10.94 -12.91 -19.87
N VAL A 63 -11.98 -12.82 -20.70
CA VAL A 63 -13.38 -12.74 -20.27
C VAL A 63 -14.10 -14.04 -20.60
N GLY A 64 -15.24 -14.31 -19.97
CA GLY A 64 -16.03 -15.50 -20.27
C GLY A 64 -16.56 -15.50 -21.72
N GLU A 65 -16.69 -16.68 -22.34
CA GLU A 65 -17.12 -16.83 -23.72
C GLU A 65 -18.48 -16.16 -24.04
N ASN A 66 -19.35 -16.00 -23.04
CA ASN A 66 -20.67 -15.40 -23.18
C ASN A 66 -20.75 -13.98 -22.59
N ASP A 67 -19.64 -13.45 -22.10
CA ASP A 67 -19.59 -12.10 -21.55
C ASP A 67 -19.44 -11.06 -22.67
N SER A 68 -20.12 -9.92 -22.50
CA SER A 68 -19.85 -8.75 -23.35
C SER A 68 -18.46 -8.21 -23.05
N GLU A 69 -17.71 -7.82 -24.07
CA GLU A 69 -16.44 -7.11 -23.93
C GLU A 69 -16.66 -5.61 -23.64
N GLU A 70 -17.88 -5.11 -23.86
CA GLU A 70 -18.22 -3.71 -23.57
C GLU A 70 -18.10 -3.39 -22.08
N GLU A 71 -17.52 -2.26 -21.74
CA GLU A 71 -17.36 -1.78 -20.37
C GLU A 71 -16.62 -2.79 -19.45
N LYS A 72 -15.60 -3.46 -19.99
CA LYS A 72 -14.75 -4.39 -19.21
C LYS A 72 -13.34 -3.87 -19.02
N THR A 73 -13.03 -2.67 -19.49
CA THR A 73 -11.71 -2.09 -19.37
C THR A 73 -11.45 -1.61 -17.94
N TYR A 74 -10.24 -1.85 -17.46
CA TYR A 74 -9.71 -1.26 -16.24
C TYR A 74 -8.69 -0.19 -16.62
N LEU A 75 -8.97 1.06 -16.26
CA LEU A 75 -8.01 2.15 -16.42
C LEU A 75 -7.28 2.37 -15.11
N SER A 76 -5.97 2.39 -15.13
CA SER A 76 -5.15 2.56 -13.93
C SER A 76 -4.11 3.66 -14.10
N TYR A 77 -4.07 4.59 -13.14
CA TYR A 77 -3.04 5.60 -13.02
C TYR A 77 -2.21 5.32 -11.79
N ASN A 78 -0.91 5.06 -11.98
CA ASN A 78 -0.01 4.61 -10.93
C ASN A 78 1.15 5.58 -10.76
N ALA A 79 1.52 5.89 -9.52
CA ALA A 79 2.63 6.76 -9.20
C ALA A 79 3.46 6.17 -8.05
N VAL A 80 4.78 6.18 -8.22
CA VAL A 80 5.71 5.83 -7.14
C VAL A 80 5.83 7.01 -6.18
N ILE A 81 5.65 6.75 -4.89
CA ILE A 81 5.60 7.76 -3.84
C ILE A 81 6.81 7.62 -2.91
N GLY A 82 7.93 8.18 -3.33
CA GLY A 82 9.10 8.30 -2.47
C GLY A 82 9.63 6.95 -1.96
N ASP A 83 9.76 6.83 -0.64
CA ASP A 83 10.43 5.71 0.04
C ASP A 83 9.59 5.27 1.25
N SER A 84 9.48 3.96 1.47
CA SER A 84 8.77 3.38 2.62
C SER A 84 9.34 3.84 3.97
N LEU A 85 10.62 4.21 4.03
CA LEU A 85 11.26 4.70 5.24
C LEU A 85 10.93 6.17 5.55
N ASP A 86 10.19 6.88 4.70
CA ASP A 86 9.65 8.19 5.01
C ASP A 86 8.30 8.08 5.72
N ALA A 87 8.33 8.09 7.05
CA ALA A 87 7.13 7.98 7.88
C ALA A 87 6.10 9.10 7.65
N LYS A 88 6.52 10.28 7.17
CA LYS A 88 5.60 11.38 6.85
C LYS A 88 4.85 11.11 5.56
N LEU A 89 5.54 10.65 4.52
CA LEU A 89 4.90 10.23 3.28
C LEU A 89 4.00 9.03 3.51
N TYR A 90 4.46 8.03 4.27
CA TYR A 90 3.69 6.85 4.62
C TYR A 90 2.30 7.21 5.18
N LEU A 91 2.25 7.97 6.27
CA LEU A 91 0.98 8.38 6.87
C LEU A 91 0.26 9.46 6.04
N GLY A 92 1.01 10.36 5.43
CA GLY A 92 0.47 11.45 4.64
C GLY A 92 -0.35 10.95 3.45
N PHE A 93 0.14 9.96 2.73
CA PHE A 93 -0.58 9.38 1.60
C PHE A 93 -1.75 8.49 2.02
N GLU A 94 -1.72 7.83 3.17
CA GLU A 94 -2.93 7.19 3.73
C GLU A 94 -4.05 8.21 3.97
N ILE A 95 -3.71 9.36 4.58
CA ILE A 95 -4.67 10.44 4.85
C ILE A 95 -5.17 11.04 3.52
N LEU A 96 -4.29 11.29 2.56
CA LEU A 96 -4.65 11.80 1.23
C LEU A 96 -5.56 10.84 0.49
N ASN A 97 -5.25 9.54 0.50
CA ASN A 97 -6.10 8.52 -0.10
C ASN A 97 -7.53 8.61 0.43
N ARG A 98 -7.67 8.65 1.75
CA ARG A 98 -8.97 8.76 2.37
C ARG A 98 -9.71 10.05 1.99
N VAL A 99 -9.04 11.19 2.03
CA VAL A 99 -9.68 12.48 1.73
C VAL A 99 -10.10 12.61 0.28
N LEU A 100 -9.28 12.09 -0.64
CA LEU A 100 -9.46 12.29 -2.07
C LEU A 100 -10.34 11.23 -2.73
N PHE A 101 -10.36 10.00 -2.18
CA PHE A 101 -11.01 8.85 -2.82
C PHE A 101 -11.96 8.07 -1.89
N ASP A 102 -11.62 7.80 -0.61
CA ASP A 102 -12.36 6.84 0.20
C ASP A 102 -13.48 7.47 1.04
N ALA A 103 -13.33 8.71 1.48
CA ALA A 103 -14.34 9.37 2.30
C ALA A 103 -15.62 9.60 1.51
N PRO A 104 -16.80 9.56 2.16
CA PRO A 104 -18.06 9.92 1.51
C PRO A 104 -17.98 11.30 0.87
N GLY A 105 -18.24 11.39 -0.43
CA GLY A 105 -18.13 12.63 -1.18
C GLY A 105 -16.71 13.09 -1.49
N ALA A 106 -15.74 12.18 -1.42
CA ALA A 106 -14.35 12.43 -1.79
C ALA A 106 -14.23 13.08 -3.17
N PRO A 107 -13.54 14.23 -3.30
CA PRO A 107 -13.68 15.10 -4.45
C PRO A 107 -13.17 14.49 -5.76
N VAL A 108 -12.10 13.72 -5.72
CA VAL A 108 -11.54 13.14 -6.96
C VAL A 108 -12.37 11.95 -7.42
N LYS A 109 -12.72 11.03 -6.50
CA LYS A 109 -13.65 9.94 -6.80
C LYS A 109 -14.96 10.48 -7.37
N LYS A 110 -15.54 11.50 -6.71
CA LYS A 110 -16.78 12.11 -7.16
C LYS A 110 -16.67 12.69 -8.57
N ALA A 111 -15.59 13.42 -8.87
CA ALA A 111 -15.40 14.02 -10.19
C ALA A 111 -15.32 12.98 -11.33
N LEU A 112 -14.66 11.85 -11.07
CA LEU A 112 -14.57 10.75 -12.03
C LEU A 112 -15.94 10.04 -12.20
N MET A 113 -16.64 9.79 -11.09
CA MET A 113 -17.98 9.18 -11.12
C MET A 113 -19.02 10.08 -11.80
N ASP A 114 -19.00 11.41 -11.53
CA ASP A 114 -19.90 12.37 -12.17
C ASP A 114 -19.66 12.46 -13.70
N ALA A 115 -18.43 12.19 -14.15
CA ALA A 115 -18.06 12.10 -15.55
C ALA A 115 -18.35 10.71 -16.17
N GLN A 116 -18.89 9.79 -15.39
CA GLN A 116 -19.20 8.42 -15.82
C GLN A 116 -17.96 7.65 -16.34
N ILE A 117 -16.81 7.90 -15.71
CA ILE A 117 -15.59 7.13 -15.96
C ILE A 117 -15.69 5.80 -15.20
N GLY A 118 -15.91 4.72 -15.96
CA GLY A 118 -16.14 3.41 -15.37
C GLY A 118 -17.40 3.33 -14.50
N LYS A 119 -17.61 2.19 -13.87
CA LYS A 119 -18.72 1.96 -12.94
C LYS A 119 -18.34 2.18 -11.47
N ASP A 120 -17.08 2.00 -11.13
CA ASP A 120 -16.53 2.35 -9.81
C ASP A 120 -15.11 2.88 -9.94
N ILE A 121 -14.75 3.73 -9.00
CA ILE A 121 -13.40 4.27 -8.85
C ILE A 121 -12.84 3.76 -7.52
N GLN A 122 -11.71 3.09 -7.60
CA GLN A 122 -10.96 2.62 -6.45
C GLN A 122 -9.61 3.30 -6.40
N SER A 123 -9.04 3.36 -5.21
CA SER A 123 -7.66 3.78 -5.01
C SER A 123 -6.98 2.84 -4.03
N SER A 124 -5.69 2.68 -4.19
CA SER A 124 -4.86 1.94 -3.26
C SER A 124 -3.55 2.66 -3.02
N TYR A 125 -3.04 2.51 -1.82
CA TYR A 125 -1.69 2.94 -1.47
C TYR A 125 -0.95 1.72 -0.91
N ASP A 126 -0.13 1.12 -1.77
CA ASP A 126 0.74 0.00 -1.39
C ASP A 126 2.01 0.58 -0.78
N ASN A 127 2.00 0.69 0.53
CA ASN A 127 3.07 1.29 1.33
C ASN A 127 3.97 0.27 2.03
N GLY A 128 3.68 -1.04 1.91
CA GLY A 128 4.49 -2.13 2.45
C GLY A 128 5.69 -2.53 1.59
N ILE A 129 5.97 -1.81 0.51
CA ILE A 129 7.10 -2.06 -0.39
C ILE A 129 8.10 -0.92 -0.35
N MET A 130 9.38 -1.18 -0.72
CA MET A 130 10.47 -0.20 -0.64
C MET A 130 10.14 1.14 -1.30
N GLN A 131 9.53 1.11 -2.46
CA GLN A 131 9.07 2.27 -3.20
C GLN A 131 7.54 2.21 -3.29
N PRO A 132 6.82 2.82 -2.33
CA PRO A 132 5.37 2.79 -2.28
C PRO A 132 4.71 3.23 -3.57
N VAL A 133 3.61 2.58 -3.93
CA VAL A 133 2.85 2.90 -5.13
C VAL A 133 1.46 3.37 -4.76
N PHE A 134 1.07 4.51 -5.30
CA PHE A 134 -0.29 5.01 -5.24
C PHE A 134 -1.00 4.75 -6.56
N SER A 135 -2.15 4.11 -6.51
CA SER A 135 -2.91 3.73 -7.70
C SER A 135 -4.34 4.29 -7.63
N VAL A 136 -4.84 4.76 -8.78
CA VAL A 136 -6.24 5.11 -8.98
C VAL A 136 -6.75 4.25 -10.13
N ILE A 137 -7.84 3.53 -9.91
CA ILE A 137 -8.35 2.53 -10.84
C ILE A 137 -9.81 2.82 -11.13
N ALA A 138 -10.15 3.01 -12.41
CA ALA A 138 -11.52 2.99 -12.88
C ALA A 138 -11.86 1.57 -13.35
N GLN A 139 -12.89 0.99 -12.75
CA GLN A 139 -13.36 -0.36 -13.07
C GLN A 139 -14.52 -0.32 -14.03
N GLU A 140 -14.58 -1.31 -14.89
CA GLU A 140 -15.65 -1.45 -15.87
C GLU A 140 -15.87 -0.17 -16.70
N ALA A 141 -14.75 0.40 -17.17
CA ALA A 141 -14.71 1.55 -18.06
C ALA A 141 -14.82 1.12 -19.52
N ARG A 142 -15.01 2.08 -20.41
CA ARG A 142 -14.81 1.89 -21.83
C ARG A 142 -13.36 2.12 -22.21
N ASP A 143 -12.89 1.50 -23.25
CA ASP A 143 -11.52 1.62 -23.77
C ASP A 143 -11.19 3.04 -24.28
N ASP A 144 -12.20 3.77 -24.75
CA ASP A 144 -12.05 5.15 -25.26
C ASP A 144 -11.96 6.21 -24.14
N GLN A 145 -12.05 5.84 -22.85
CA GLN A 145 -12.09 6.78 -21.73
C GLN A 145 -10.72 7.10 -21.10
N GLU A 146 -9.62 6.51 -21.57
CA GLU A 146 -8.28 6.69 -20.96
C GLU A 146 -7.86 8.16 -20.86
N ASP A 147 -7.92 8.90 -21.97
CA ASP A 147 -7.48 10.30 -22.00
C ASP A 147 -8.37 11.19 -21.11
N GLU A 148 -9.67 10.92 -21.06
CA GLU A 148 -10.61 11.65 -20.21
C GLU A 148 -10.38 11.34 -18.72
N PHE A 149 -10.14 10.07 -18.38
CA PHE A 149 -9.78 9.63 -17.03
C PHE A 149 -8.54 10.37 -16.51
N VAL A 150 -7.45 10.34 -17.27
CA VAL A 150 -6.19 11.02 -16.90
C VAL A 150 -6.41 12.52 -16.76
N LYS A 151 -7.08 13.16 -17.73
CA LYS A 151 -7.36 14.60 -17.70
C LYS A 151 -8.18 15.05 -16.50
N ILE A 152 -9.23 14.29 -16.14
CA ILE A 152 -10.06 14.63 -14.96
C ILE A 152 -9.25 14.43 -13.69
N LEU A 153 -8.51 13.33 -13.57
CA LEU A 153 -7.67 13.03 -12.43
C LEU A 153 -6.65 14.14 -12.19
N GLU A 154 -5.82 14.44 -13.19
CA GLU A 154 -4.76 15.46 -13.10
C GLU A 154 -5.32 16.86 -12.83
N LYS A 155 -6.41 17.24 -13.50
CA LYS A 155 -7.07 18.53 -13.28
C LYS A 155 -7.54 18.70 -11.83
N ASN A 156 -8.15 17.65 -11.25
CA ASN A 156 -8.65 17.71 -9.87
C ASN A 156 -7.50 17.70 -8.86
N LEU A 157 -6.47 16.89 -9.09
CA LEU A 157 -5.28 16.89 -8.25
C LEU A 157 -4.56 18.24 -8.28
N ALA A 158 -4.35 18.83 -9.47
CA ALA A 158 -3.76 20.15 -9.62
C ALA A 158 -4.58 21.26 -8.94
N LYS A 159 -5.92 21.18 -9.06
CA LYS A 159 -6.83 22.12 -8.36
C LYS A 159 -6.65 22.02 -6.85
N ILE A 160 -6.68 20.80 -6.29
CA ILE A 160 -6.53 20.56 -4.86
C ILE A 160 -5.14 20.97 -4.36
N ALA A 161 -4.09 20.72 -5.15
CA ALA A 161 -2.74 21.17 -4.82
C ALA A 161 -2.65 22.69 -4.73
N LYS A 162 -3.38 23.43 -5.56
CA LYS A 162 -3.42 24.90 -5.58
C LYS A 162 -4.32 25.50 -4.50
N GLU A 163 -5.50 24.94 -4.32
CA GLU A 163 -6.55 25.51 -3.44
C GLU A 163 -6.45 24.96 -2.01
N GLY A 164 -5.75 23.85 -1.82
CA GLY A 164 -5.68 23.10 -0.57
C GLY A 164 -6.89 22.19 -0.34
N ILE A 165 -6.77 21.37 0.68
CA ILE A 165 -7.85 20.49 1.13
C ILE A 165 -8.71 21.24 2.16
N PRO A 166 -10.05 21.21 2.04
CA PRO A 166 -10.91 21.81 3.05
C PRO A 166 -10.60 21.26 4.45
N ARG A 167 -10.35 22.15 5.40
CA ARG A 167 -9.95 21.79 6.77
C ARG A 167 -10.86 20.74 7.42
N ARG A 168 -12.17 20.83 7.18
CA ARG A 168 -13.14 19.88 7.71
C ARG A 168 -12.87 18.45 7.23
N ASN A 169 -12.57 18.28 5.95
CA ASN A 169 -12.31 16.96 5.35
C ASN A 169 -10.99 16.37 5.88
N LEU A 170 -9.98 17.23 5.98
CA LEU A 170 -8.69 16.85 6.54
C LEU A 170 -8.80 16.41 8.00
N LEU A 171 -9.50 17.21 8.85
CA LEU A 171 -9.75 16.85 10.24
C LEU A 171 -10.55 15.56 10.39
N ALA A 172 -11.54 15.31 9.52
CA ALA A 172 -12.29 14.06 9.54
C ALA A 172 -11.41 12.85 9.23
N ALA A 173 -10.46 12.96 8.27
CA ALA A 173 -9.52 11.92 7.98
C ALA A 173 -8.51 11.71 9.11
N PHE A 174 -7.99 12.77 9.71
CA PHE A 174 -7.13 12.68 10.89
C PHE A 174 -7.82 11.97 12.05
N ASN A 175 -9.03 12.39 12.41
CA ASN A 175 -9.80 11.76 13.49
C ASN A 175 -10.08 10.28 13.22
N TYR A 176 -10.32 9.91 11.96
CA TYR A 176 -10.52 8.52 11.57
C TYR A 176 -9.26 7.68 11.83
N TYR A 177 -8.08 8.17 11.39
CA TYR A 177 -6.84 7.44 11.59
C TYR A 177 -6.41 7.46 13.06
N GLU A 178 -6.58 8.58 13.77
CA GLU A 178 -6.33 8.66 15.21
C GLU A 178 -7.18 7.62 15.96
N PHE A 179 -8.48 7.54 15.66
CA PHE A 179 -9.36 6.55 16.25
C PHE A 179 -8.92 5.12 15.89
N LYS A 180 -8.66 4.87 14.59
CA LYS A 180 -8.19 3.56 14.10
C LYS A 180 -6.93 3.09 14.84
N TYR A 181 -5.95 3.98 15.01
CA TYR A 181 -4.70 3.65 15.69
C TYR A 181 -4.86 3.51 17.22
N ARG A 182 -5.67 4.36 17.85
CA ARG A 182 -5.91 4.27 19.30
C ARG A 182 -6.68 3.00 19.69
N GLU A 183 -7.74 2.71 18.98
CA GLU A 183 -8.55 1.51 19.24
C GLU A 183 -7.82 0.23 18.79
N ALA A 184 -6.88 0.36 17.86
CA ALA A 184 -6.20 -0.76 17.21
C ALA A 184 -7.19 -1.86 16.81
N ASN A 185 -8.33 -1.42 16.23
CA ASN A 185 -9.37 -2.31 15.78
C ASN A 185 -9.12 -2.71 14.32
N PHE A 186 -8.61 -3.92 14.16
CA PHE A 186 -8.31 -4.51 12.85
C PHE A 186 -9.36 -5.56 12.45
N GLY A 187 -10.59 -5.42 12.97
CA GLY A 187 -11.67 -6.35 12.73
C GLY A 187 -11.38 -7.73 13.32
N ARG A 188 -11.36 -8.75 12.49
CA ARG A 188 -11.10 -10.15 12.91
C ARG A 188 -9.61 -10.52 13.02
N PHE A 189 -8.72 -9.63 12.65
CA PHE A 189 -7.29 -9.91 12.70
C PHE A 189 -6.72 -9.60 14.08
N PRO A 190 -5.85 -10.46 14.65
CA PRO A 190 -5.17 -10.19 15.91
C PRO A 190 -4.33 -8.90 15.82
N LYS A 191 -4.41 -8.06 16.86
CA LYS A 191 -3.65 -6.79 16.91
C LYS A 191 -2.16 -7.00 16.69
N GLY A 192 -1.58 -7.99 17.35
CA GLY A 192 -0.16 -8.29 17.21
C GLY A 192 0.25 -8.66 15.79
N LEU A 193 -0.56 -9.47 15.08
CA LEU A 193 -0.30 -9.78 13.68
C LEU A 193 -0.23 -8.49 12.82
N MET A 194 -1.19 -7.59 13.02
CA MET A 194 -1.24 -6.35 12.24
C MET A 194 -0.06 -5.42 12.55
N TYR A 195 0.33 -5.32 13.81
CA TYR A 195 1.55 -4.59 14.17
C TYR A 195 2.82 -5.25 13.62
N GLY A 196 2.91 -6.57 13.64
CA GLY A 196 4.03 -7.30 13.04
C GLY A 196 4.15 -7.04 11.55
N LEU A 197 3.04 -7.08 10.81
CA LEU A 197 3.03 -6.75 9.37
C LEU A 197 3.48 -5.30 9.13
N GLN A 198 2.98 -4.36 9.93
CA GLN A 198 3.38 -2.96 9.83
C GLN A 198 4.86 -2.72 10.19
N MET A 199 5.43 -3.51 11.09
CA MET A 199 6.87 -3.48 11.35
C MET A 199 7.67 -3.89 10.12
N TYR A 200 7.23 -4.90 9.40
CA TYR A 200 7.91 -5.36 8.19
C TYR A 200 7.96 -4.31 7.08
N ASP A 201 7.00 -3.39 7.01
CA ASP A 201 6.98 -2.29 6.02
C ASP A 201 8.22 -1.38 6.10
N SER A 202 8.94 -1.42 7.20
CA SER A 202 10.22 -0.71 7.37
C SER A 202 11.40 -1.63 7.72
N TRP A 203 11.17 -2.65 8.53
CA TRP A 203 12.24 -3.53 9.02
C TRP A 203 12.95 -4.29 7.89
N LEU A 204 12.21 -4.68 6.85
CA LEU A 204 12.79 -5.34 5.67
C LEU A 204 13.78 -4.47 4.90
N TYR A 205 13.73 -3.16 5.08
CA TYR A 205 14.56 -2.19 4.35
C TYR A 205 15.58 -1.47 5.21
N ASP A 206 15.41 -1.49 6.55
CA ASP A 206 16.36 -0.91 7.50
C ASP A 206 16.20 -1.60 8.87
N ASP A 207 17.20 -2.40 9.23
CA ASP A 207 17.22 -3.18 10.48
C ASP A 207 17.16 -2.30 11.75
N GLU A 208 17.55 -1.03 11.64
CA GLU A 208 17.52 -0.08 12.75
C GLU A 208 16.16 0.61 12.92
N LYS A 209 15.23 0.41 11.98
CA LYS A 209 13.96 1.14 11.95
C LYS A 209 12.68 0.28 11.95
N PRO A 210 12.59 -0.79 12.75
CA PRO A 210 11.41 -1.66 12.70
C PRO A 210 10.10 -0.98 13.16
N PHE A 211 10.18 0.15 13.87
CA PHE A 211 9.02 0.77 14.51
C PHE A 211 8.63 2.14 13.95
N ILE A 212 9.24 2.60 12.84
CA ILE A 212 8.99 3.97 12.38
C ILE A 212 7.55 4.24 11.95
N HIS A 213 6.80 3.20 11.56
CA HIS A 213 5.40 3.29 11.18
C HIS A 213 4.44 2.97 12.34
N ILE A 214 4.95 2.42 13.44
CA ILE A 214 4.14 2.18 14.63
C ILE A 214 4.12 3.45 15.46
N LYS A 215 2.93 4.03 15.59
CA LYS A 215 2.74 5.21 16.42
C LYS A 215 2.90 4.83 17.88
N THR A 216 3.97 5.27 18.50
CA THR A 216 4.05 5.30 19.97
C THR A 216 3.23 6.49 20.46
N ASN A 217 2.29 6.23 21.38
CA ASN A 217 1.50 7.25 22.05
C ASN A 217 2.38 8.16 22.90
#